data_e230d24633b0472377d63ca2bfca008c
#
_entry.id   e230d24633b0472377d63ca2bfca008c
#
_cell.length_a   1.000
_cell.length_b   1.000
_cell.length_c   1.000
_cell.angle_alpha   90.00
_cell.angle_beta   90.00
_cell.angle_gamma   90.00
#
_symmetry.space_group_name_H-M   'P 1'
#
loop_
_entity.id
_entity.type
_entity.pdbx_description
1 polymer ?
#
loop_
_entity_poly.entity_id
_entity_poly.type
_entity_poly.pdbx_seq_one_letter_code
_entity_poly.pdbx_strand_id
1 'polypeptide(L)' 'MARKNSRNTRGRIISAAWKLFYEQGYEDTTVEEIIDLSGTSKGSFYHYFDGKDALLSTLSSLFDEKYEELIQ' A
#
# COMPACT_ATOMS: atom_id res chain seq x y z
N MET A 1 6.57 13.78 -14.87
CA MET A 1 6.74 13.39 -14.20
C MET A 1 7.20 13.01 -12.85
N ALA A 2 8.35 13.44 -12.45
CA ALA A 2 8.84 13.08 -11.14
C ALA A 2 7.90 13.49 -10.03
N ARG A 3 7.22 14.57 -10.25
CA ARG A 3 6.29 15.05 -9.26
C ARG A 3 5.17 14.11 -8.96
N LYS A 4 4.70 13.43 -9.99
CA LYS A 4 3.63 12.49 -9.80
C LYS A 4 4.04 11.36 -8.90
N ASN A 5 5.28 10.92 -9.07
CA ASN A 5 5.77 9.83 -8.24
C ASN A 5 5.79 10.23 -6.77
N SER A 6 6.21 11.47 -6.51
CA SER A 6 6.24 11.94 -5.14
C SER A 6 4.86 11.99 -4.54
N ARG A 7 3.91 12.49 -5.31
CA ARG A 7 2.56 12.59 -4.83
C ARG A 7 1.93 11.25 -4.59
N ASN A 8 2.41 10.26 -5.31
CA ASN A 8 1.81 8.94 -5.23
C ASN A 8 2.52 8.02 -4.28
N THR A 9 3.26 8.57 -3.33
CA THR A 9 4.00 7.75 -2.38
C THR A 9 3.09 6.78 -1.65
N ARG A 10 1.95 7.27 -1.17
CA ARG A 10 1.02 6.43 -0.46
C ARG A 10 0.53 5.28 -1.35
N GLY A 11 0.20 5.59 -2.58
CA GLY A 11 -0.26 4.57 -3.51
C GLY A 11 0.80 3.55 -3.82
N ARG A 12 2.06 3.99 -3.90
CA ARG A 12 3.15 3.08 -4.16
C ARG A 12 3.34 2.11 -3.00
N ILE A 13 3.20 2.62 -1.79
CA ILE A 13 3.31 1.75 -0.61
C ILE A 13 2.19 0.73 -0.61
N ILE A 14 0.97 1.17 -0.88
CA ILE A 14 -0.19 0.27 -0.89
C ILE A 14 -0.01 -0.79 -1.96
N SER A 15 0.42 -0.38 -3.13
CA SER A 15 0.61 -1.29 -4.24
C SER A 15 1.67 -2.35 -3.93
N ALA A 16 2.78 -1.91 -3.37
CA ALA A 16 3.86 -2.82 -3.02
C ALA A 16 3.42 -3.79 -1.94
N ALA A 17 2.69 -3.29 -0.96
CA ALA A 17 2.23 -4.12 0.14
C ALA A 17 1.31 -5.22 -0.36
N TRP A 18 0.34 -4.87 -1.17
CA TRP A 18 -0.60 -5.87 -1.65
C TRP A 18 0.02 -6.86 -2.60
N LYS A 19 1.00 -6.42 -3.36
CA LYS A 19 1.73 -7.33 -4.21
C LYS A 19 2.42 -8.40 -3.36
N LEU A 20 3.07 -7.98 -2.29
CA LEU A 20 3.76 -8.92 -1.42
C LEU A 20 2.79 -9.80 -0.65
N PHE A 21 1.69 -9.21 -0.17
CA PHE A 21 0.67 -9.99 0.53
C PHE A 21 0.14 -11.10 -0.37
N TYR A 22 -0.05 -10.77 -1.62
CA TYR A 22 -0.58 -11.73 -2.57
C TYR A 22 0.43 -12.81 -2.91
N GLU A 23 1.69 -12.43 -3.06
CA GLU A 23 2.71 -13.37 -3.49
C GLU A 23 3.20 -14.27 -2.37
N GLN A 24 3.38 -13.72 -1.19
CA GLN A 24 3.98 -14.49 -0.11
C GLN A 24 3.13 -14.53 1.15
N GLY A 25 2.02 -13.84 1.16
CA GLY A 25 1.15 -13.88 2.32
C GLY A 25 1.41 -12.74 3.28
N TYR A 26 0.35 -12.34 3.98
CA TYR A 26 0.42 -11.22 4.89
C TYR A 26 1.46 -11.45 6.00
N GLU A 27 1.44 -12.63 6.60
CA GLU A 27 2.30 -12.90 7.73
C GLU A 27 3.77 -12.99 7.35
N ASP A 28 4.03 -13.38 6.13
CA ASP A 28 5.41 -13.50 5.66
C ASP A 28 5.94 -12.20 5.08
N THR A 29 5.14 -11.16 5.06
CA THR A 29 5.54 -9.88 4.52
C THR A 29 5.94 -8.94 5.65
N THR A 30 7.08 -8.28 5.50
CA THR A 30 7.54 -7.32 6.50
C THR A 30 7.43 -5.91 5.97
N VAL A 31 7.38 -4.96 6.90
CA VAL A 31 7.34 -3.55 6.53
C VAL A 31 8.57 -3.18 5.72
N GLU A 32 9.70 -3.74 6.07
CA GLU A 32 10.94 -3.44 5.36
C GLU A 32 10.89 -3.88 3.92
N GLU A 33 10.27 -5.02 3.66
CA GLU A 33 10.10 -5.47 2.28
C GLU A 33 9.21 -4.54 1.50
N ILE A 34 8.17 -4.04 2.15
CA ILE A 34 7.26 -3.11 1.51
C ILE A 34 7.98 -1.82 1.16
N ILE A 35 8.77 -1.32 2.10
CA ILE A 35 9.54 -0.10 1.87
C ILE A 35 10.49 -0.29 0.69
N ASP A 36 11.16 -1.41 0.68
CA ASP A 36 12.13 -1.70 -0.37
C ASP A 36 11.46 -1.80 -1.74
N LEU A 37 10.38 -2.54 -1.82
CA LEU A 37 9.70 -2.73 -3.10
C LEU A 37 9.05 -1.44 -3.60
N SER A 38 8.51 -0.64 -2.70
CA SER A 38 7.85 0.60 -3.08
C SER A 38 8.85 1.70 -3.42
N GLY A 39 10.11 1.53 -3.04
CA GLY A 39 11.11 2.57 -3.31
C GLY A 39 10.93 3.78 -2.43
N THR A 40 10.34 3.60 -1.26
CA THR A 40 10.13 4.72 -0.35
C THR A 40 11.07 4.58 0.85
N SER A 41 10.98 5.52 1.78
CA SER A 41 11.78 5.45 2.97
C SER A 41 10.93 4.97 4.14
N LYS A 42 11.62 4.56 5.20
CA LYS A 42 10.92 4.14 6.40
C LYS A 42 10.09 5.29 6.97
N GLY A 43 10.64 6.48 6.93
CA GLY A 43 9.92 7.65 7.40
C GLY A 43 8.64 7.90 6.63
N SER A 44 8.71 7.73 5.32
CA SER A 44 7.53 7.90 4.49
C SER A 44 6.48 6.87 4.82
N PHE A 45 6.89 5.63 4.99
CA PHE A 45 5.95 4.57 5.33
C PHE A 45 5.20 4.91 6.63
N TYR A 46 5.96 5.22 7.67
CA TYR A 46 5.33 5.46 8.96
C TYR A 46 4.61 6.80 9.04
N HIS A 47 4.83 7.65 8.05
CA HIS A 47 4.05 8.87 7.95
C HIS A 47 2.61 8.54 7.54
N TYR A 48 2.44 7.54 6.70
CA TYR A 48 1.13 7.19 6.18
C TYR A 48 0.47 6.03 6.93
N PHE A 49 1.26 5.11 7.43
CA PHE A 49 0.73 3.90 8.05
C PHE A 49 1.49 3.59 9.34
N ASP A 50 0.76 3.14 10.35
CA ASP A 50 1.38 2.79 11.62
C ASP A 50 2.15 1.49 11.54
N GLY A 51 1.80 0.66 10.60
CA GLY A 51 2.47 -0.62 10.45
C GLY A 51 1.76 -1.43 9.40
N LYS A 52 2.13 -2.69 9.32
CA LYS A 52 1.57 -3.59 8.33
C LYS A 52 0.05 -3.71 8.48
N ASP A 53 -0.42 -3.72 9.71
CA ASP A 53 -1.85 -3.86 9.97
C ASP A 53 -2.66 -2.73 9.36
N ALA A 54 -2.11 -1.53 9.36
CA ALA A 54 -2.83 -0.39 8.83
C ALA A 54 -3.11 -0.54 7.34
N LEU A 55 -2.29 -1.35 6.66
CA LEU A 55 -2.49 -1.56 5.24
C LEU A 55 -3.69 -2.43 4.93
N LEU A 56 -4.07 -3.27 5.87
CA LEU A 56 -5.22 -4.14 5.66
C LEU A 56 -6.50 -3.35 5.47
N SER A 57 -6.61 -2.21 6.14
CA SER A 57 -7.82 -1.43 6.02
C SER A 57 -7.94 -0.76 4.66
N THR A 58 -6.84 -0.67 3.92
CA THR A 58 -6.91 -0.04 2.60
C THR A 58 -7.64 -0.92 1.60
N LEU A 59 -7.64 -2.23 1.82
CA LEU A 59 -8.34 -3.12 0.92
C LEU A 59 -9.84 -2.86 0.93
N SER A 60 -10.40 -2.67 2.10
CA SER A 60 -11.81 -2.38 2.25
C SER A 60 -12.19 -1.13 1.47
N SER A 61 -11.41 -0.09 1.64
CA SER A 61 -11.68 1.17 0.96
C SER A 61 -11.65 1.00 -0.55
N LEU A 62 -10.65 0.29 -1.04
CA LEU A 62 -10.53 0.09 -2.46
C LEU A 62 -11.70 -0.72 -3.02
N PHE A 63 -12.08 -1.74 -2.29
CA PHE A 63 -13.21 -2.56 -2.69
C PHE A 63 -14.50 -1.77 -2.72
N ASP A 64 -14.69 -0.97 -1.69
CA ASP A 64 -15.91 -0.18 -1.60
C ASP A 64 -16.05 0.76 -2.77
N GLU A 65 -14.98 1.42 -3.13
CA GLU A 65 -15.02 2.36 -4.23
C GLU A 65 -15.34 1.66 -5.54
N LYS A 66 -14.68 0.54 -5.79
CA LYS A 66 -14.92 -0.19 -7.02
C LYS A 66 -16.31 -0.76 -7.06
N TYR A 67 -16.77 -1.22 -5.93
CA TYR A 67 -18.08 -1.83 -5.85
C TYR A 67 -19.15 -0.80 -6.19
N GLU A 68 -19.01 0.38 -5.66
CA GLU A 68 -19.97 1.43 -5.92
C GLU A 68 -20.01 1.80 -7.38
N GLU A 69 -18.84 1.87 -7.99
CA GLU A 69 -18.77 2.19 -9.40
C GLU A 69 -19.48 1.12 -10.24
N LEU A 70 -19.28 -0.11 -9.88
CA LEU A 70 -19.88 -1.19 -10.63
C LEU A 70 -21.39 -1.21 -10.51
N ILE A 71 -21.89 -0.84 -9.35
CA ILE A 71 -23.31 -0.85 -9.11
C ILE A 71 -24.01 0.25 -9.89
N GLN A 72 -23.35 1.36 -10.01
CA GLN A 72 -23.94 2.46 -10.75
C GLN A 72 -23.87 2.23 -12.24
#